data_fa5a4829a289efa116863ca496e57a78
#
_entry.id   fa5a4829a289efa116863ca496e57a78
#
_cell.length_a   1.000
_cell.length_b   1.000
_cell.length_c   1.000
_cell.angle_alpha   90.00
_cell.angle_beta   90.00
_cell.angle_gamma   90.00
#
_symmetry.space_group_name_H-M   'P 1'
#
loop_
_entity.id
_entity.type
_entity.pdbx_description
1 polymer ?
#
loop_
_entity_poly.entity_id
_entity_poly.type
_entity_poly.pdbx_seq_one_letter_code
_entity_poly.pdbx_strand_id
1 'polypeptide(L)'
;MDARPGARKPWAVLAYTVADDKGTGDSLDAAAKEELKALCNAADFGQMSVAAQVDFKHTRGVFRSVLTERPPKTRGFESIPADSHPLWRSIKARLDRAKLRVLKDVDDLNAARATVITSFLRFGQRECPADRYVVFFYGHGYGPRGLFFDADADDATVKSLMPLSTLSDALDLVGERAAVVVFRACQASTLEAAYQLRDTGHFMLASQSIVPIAGVWPWETFLASLTPGAASGAVALDIAEQLARFLDTPANRDPFADVPYSLVDLGAAGAIVEPLTALADALDAARTDAGRRSACAAALEASRVGFPDDHAAPGDPALLDVATMCEHLARLERDPVAGPARALGEVVERRLVTWHRSQRDRHRGVGLYYRPVHAADVHRSHVYKEALAEWDAMQYRQLALSQATGWDRIALDPLR
;
A
#
# COMPACT_ATOMS: atom_id res chain seq x y z
N MET A 1 9.92 33.27 -14.08
CA MET A 1 8.91 33.94 -13.25
C MET A 1 8.47 32.93 -12.19
N ASP A 2 8.94 33.09 -10.98
CA ASP A 2 8.53 32.24 -9.86
C ASP A 2 7.10 32.55 -9.49
N ALA A 3 6.22 31.61 -9.81
CA ALA A 3 4.84 31.69 -9.32
C ALA A 3 4.88 31.65 -7.79
N ARG A 4 4.28 32.62 -7.14
CA ARG A 4 4.14 32.62 -5.67
C ARG A 4 3.47 31.31 -5.27
N PRO A 5 3.98 30.61 -4.24
CA PRO A 5 3.31 29.43 -3.71
C PRO A 5 1.85 29.78 -3.40
N GLY A 6 0.93 28.88 -3.69
CA GLY A 6 -0.47 29.02 -3.35
C GLY A 6 -0.66 29.31 -1.85
N ALA A 7 -1.76 29.91 -1.46
CA ALA A 7 -2.09 30.07 -0.05
C ALA A 7 -2.17 28.67 0.61
N ARG A 8 -1.59 28.56 1.83
CA ARG A 8 -1.61 27.32 2.62
C ARG A 8 -3.07 26.89 2.87
N LYS A 9 -3.37 25.65 2.59
CA LYS A 9 -4.71 25.05 2.76
C LYS A 9 -4.75 24.17 4.02
N PRO A 10 -5.93 23.91 4.58
CA PRO A 10 -6.05 22.95 5.68
C PRO A 10 -5.54 21.55 5.29
N TRP A 11 -5.82 21.13 4.04
CA TRP A 11 -5.48 19.80 3.53
C TRP A 11 -4.86 19.85 2.14
N ALA A 12 -3.98 18.89 1.89
CA ALA A 12 -3.58 18.54 0.53
C ALA A 12 -3.59 17.04 0.32
N VAL A 13 -3.95 16.63 -0.90
CA VAL A 13 -3.88 15.24 -1.36
C VAL A 13 -2.71 15.12 -2.32
N LEU A 14 -1.82 14.18 -2.05
CA LEU A 14 -0.69 13.83 -2.91
C LEU A 14 -0.92 12.41 -3.46
N ALA A 15 -1.36 12.31 -4.70
CA ALA A 15 -1.68 11.04 -5.35
C ALA A 15 -0.52 10.57 -6.25
N TYR A 16 0.05 9.42 -5.94
CA TYR A 16 1.14 8.80 -6.68
C TYR A 16 0.70 7.46 -7.27
N THR A 17 0.73 7.34 -8.58
CA THR A 17 0.25 6.16 -9.29
C THR A 17 1.33 5.61 -10.21
N VAL A 18 1.59 4.32 -10.11
CA VAL A 18 2.44 3.55 -11.03
C VAL A 18 1.55 2.52 -11.71
N ALA A 19 1.18 2.81 -12.96
CA ALA A 19 0.21 2.04 -13.72
C ALA A 19 0.85 1.28 -14.89
N ASP A 20 2.16 1.40 -15.07
CA ASP A 20 2.88 0.64 -16.08
C ASP A 20 3.10 -0.80 -15.63
N ASP A 21 2.35 -1.72 -16.24
CA ASP A 21 2.51 -3.16 -16.07
C ASP A 21 2.70 -3.88 -17.41
N LYS A 22 3.84 -4.54 -17.61
CA LYS A 22 4.06 -5.38 -18.80
C LYS A 22 3.34 -6.72 -18.68
N GLY A 23 2.28 -6.90 -19.46
CA GLY A 23 1.95 -8.24 -19.89
C GLY A 23 0.77 -8.95 -19.23
N THR A 24 -0.05 -8.31 -18.45
CA THR A 24 -1.37 -8.83 -18.09
C THR A 24 -2.46 -8.09 -18.85
N GLY A 25 -3.44 -8.80 -19.41
CA GLY A 25 -4.43 -8.23 -20.33
C GLY A 25 -5.28 -7.09 -19.77
N ASP A 26 -5.31 -6.90 -18.46
CA ASP A 26 -6.02 -5.83 -17.77
C ASP A 26 -5.01 -4.84 -17.21
N SER A 27 -4.66 -3.82 -18.00
CA SER A 27 -3.67 -2.84 -17.58
C SER A 27 -4.23 -1.93 -16.48
N LEU A 28 -3.44 -1.71 -15.44
CA LEU A 28 -3.67 -0.66 -14.43
C LEU A 28 -3.88 0.71 -15.08
N ASP A 29 -3.37 0.90 -16.28
CA ASP A 29 -3.44 2.14 -17.04
C ASP A 29 -4.86 2.67 -17.24
N ALA A 30 -5.80 1.80 -17.64
CA ALA A 30 -7.19 2.22 -17.81
C ALA A 30 -7.84 2.64 -16.48
N ALA A 31 -7.59 1.87 -15.41
CA ALA A 31 -8.12 2.18 -14.09
C ALA A 31 -7.48 3.45 -13.51
N ALA A 32 -6.18 3.65 -13.66
CA ALA A 32 -5.49 4.86 -13.23
C ALA A 32 -6.00 6.13 -13.93
N LYS A 33 -6.38 6.01 -15.20
CA LYS A 33 -7.00 7.10 -15.96
C LYS A 33 -8.34 7.53 -15.36
N GLU A 34 -9.21 6.56 -15.09
CA GLU A 34 -10.52 6.85 -14.49
C GLU A 34 -10.38 7.35 -13.05
N GLU A 35 -9.42 6.84 -12.28
CA GLU A 35 -9.08 7.35 -10.95
C GLU A 35 -8.66 8.81 -10.97
N LEU A 36 -7.71 9.17 -11.83
CA LEU A 36 -7.26 10.56 -11.96
C LEU A 36 -8.40 11.50 -12.36
N LYS A 37 -9.26 11.05 -13.27
CA LYS A 37 -10.45 11.79 -13.71
C LYS A 37 -11.44 11.99 -12.57
N ALA A 38 -11.72 10.95 -11.80
CA ALA A 38 -12.62 11.02 -10.66
C ALA A 38 -12.07 11.94 -9.57
N LEU A 39 -10.78 11.85 -9.26
CA LEU A 39 -10.09 12.74 -8.33
C LEU A 39 -10.19 14.20 -8.78
N CYS A 40 -9.97 14.50 -10.06
CA CYS A 40 -10.10 15.85 -10.63
C CYS A 40 -11.53 16.41 -10.52
N ASN A 41 -12.53 15.53 -10.70
CA ASN A 41 -13.93 15.94 -10.65
C ASN A 41 -14.45 16.16 -9.23
N ALA A 42 -13.92 15.39 -8.27
CA ALA A 42 -14.35 15.42 -6.88
C ALA A 42 -13.73 16.55 -6.06
N ALA A 43 -12.53 17.01 -6.42
CA ALA A 43 -11.77 17.96 -5.62
C ALA A 43 -12.47 19.34 -5.52
N ASP A 44 -12.65 19.81 -4.29
CA ASP A 44 -13.03 21.20 -3.99
C ASP A 44 -11.75 22.01 -3.76
N PHE A 45 -11.27 22.63 -4.82
CA PHE A 45 -10.03 23.41 -4.79
C PHE A 45 -10.13 24.71 -3.97
N GLY A 46 -11.31 25.08 -3.47
CA GLY A 46 -11.46 26.13 -2.47
C GLY A 46 -10.91 25.70 -1.10
N GLN A 47 -11.15 24.45 -0.73
CA GLN A 47 -10.85 23.89 0.60
C GLN A 47 -9.53 23.15 0.67
N MET A 48 -9.07 22.53 -0.43
CA MET A 48 -7.88 21.70 -0.48
C MET A 48 -7.03 21.97 -1.71
N SER A 49 -5.81 21.45 -1.69
CA SER A 49 -4.93 21.35 -2.85
C SER A 49 -4.71 19.89 -3.22
N VAL A 50 -4.56 19.61 -4.51
CA VAL A 50 -4.30 18.25 -5.00
C VAL A 50 -3.11 18.28 -5.94
N ALA A 51 -2.12 17.44 -5.70
CA ALA A 51 -1.05 17.12 -6.65
C ALA A 51 -1.13 15.65 -7.03
N ALA A 52 -0.95 15.34 -8.29
CA ALA A 52 -0.95 13.98 -8.78
C ALA A 52 0.28 13.71 -9.65
N GLN A 53 0.82 12.50 -9.53
CA GLN A 53 1.80 11.94 -10.44
C GLN A 53 1.31 10.58 -10.90
N VAL A 54 1.37 10.34 -12.20
CA VAL A 54 0.96 9.06 -12.80
C VAL A 54 1.97 8.65 -13.83
N ASP A 55 2.40 7.42 -13.74
CA ASP A 55 3.14 6.73 -14.75
C ASP A 55 2.19 5.81 -15.51
N PHE A 56 2.00 6.09 -16.80
CA PHE A 56 1.09 5.34 -17.65
C PHE A 56 1.86 4.45 -18.61
N LYS A 57 1.40 3.24 -18.81
CA LYS A 57 1.88 2.33 -19.85
C LYS A 57 1.89 3.01 -21.22
N HIS A 58 2.94 2.78 -21.98
CA HIS A 58 3.11 3.31 -23.33
C HIS A 58 3.19 4.85 -23.44
N THR A 59 3.32 5.56 -22.35
CA THR A 59 3.69 6.96 -22.39
C THR A 59 5.17 7.09 -22.04
N ARG A 60 5.96 7.69 -22.90
CA ARG A 60 7.32 8.06 -22.51
C ARG A 60 7.25 9.17 -21.47
N GLY A 61 7.55 8.82 -20.22
CA GLY A 61 7.68 9.74 -19.11
C GLY A 61 6.49 9.78 -18.16
N VAL A 62 6.81 10.18 -16.96
CA VAL A 62 5.89 10.31 -15.82
C VAL A 62 5.12 11.61 -15.91
N PHE A 63 3.81 11.52 -15.77
CA PHE A 63 2.93 12.67 -15.72
C PHE A 63 2.85 13.26 -14.31
N ARG A 64 3.07 14.57 -14.14
CA ARG A 64 2.97 15.27 -12.85
C ARG A 64 2.19 16.57 -12.99
N SER A 65 1.22 16.81 -12.10
CA SER A 65 0.39 18.00 -12.11
C SER A 65 -0.05 18.46 -10.72
N VAL A 66 -0.32 19.76 -10.61
CA VAL A 66 -1.16 20.34 -9.55
C VAL A 66 -2.55 20.57 -10.13
N LEU A 67 -3.56 20.09 -9.43
CA LEU A 67 -4.95 20.31 -9.77
C LEU A 67 -5.42 21.55 -9.01
N THR A 68 -5.64 22.67 -9.70
CA THR A 68 -5.89 23.97 -9.05
C THR A 68 -7.31 24.49 -9.22
N GLU A 69 -8.06 23.95 -10.16
CA GLU A 69 -9.44 24.39 -10.43
C GLU A 69 -10.28 23.20 -10.85
N ARG A 70 -11.54 23.20 -10.40
CA ARG A 70 -12.52 22.24 -10.87
C ARG A 70 -12.68 22.44 -12.38
N PRO A 71 -12.35 21.43 -13.20
CA PRO A 71 -12.57 21.57 -14.64
C PRO A 71 -14.06 21.88 -14.85
N PRO A 72 -14.42 22.82 -15.73
CA PRO A 72 -15.81 23.09 -16.01
C PRO A 72 -16.49 21.78 -16.37
N LYS A 73 -17.72 21.55 -15.85
CA LYS A 73 -18.53 20.36 -16.15
C LYS A 73 -18.79 20.34 -17.67
N THR A 74 -17.82 19.91 -18.44
CA THR A 74 -17.97 19.74 -19.88
C THR A 74 -18.42 18.31 -20.15
N ARG A 75 -19.48 18.21 -20.90
CA ARG A 75 -20.04 16.98 -21.46
C ARG A 75 -18.95 16.10 -22.03
N GLY A 76 -19.02 14.80 -21.76
CA GLY A 76 -18.39 13.68 -22.41
C GLY A 76 -16.98 13.87 -22.97
N PHE A 77 -16.11 12.94 -22.67
CA PHE A 77 -14.85 12.81 -23.41
C PHE A 77 -15.17 12.38 -24.84
N GLU A 78 -15.09 13.29 -25.79
CA GLU A 78 -15.19 12.95 -27.20
C GLU A 78 -13.88 12.38 -27.70
N SER A 79 -13.97 11.40 -28.59
CA SER A 79 -12.86 10.65 -29.20
C SER A 79 -11.92 11.59 -29.97
N ILE A 80 -10.63 11.42 -29.76
CA ILE A 80 -9.55 12.21 -30.38
C ILE A 80 -8.68 11.30 -31.24
N PRO A 81 -8.15 11.75 -32.41
CA PRO A 81 -7.46 10.91 -33.38
C PRO A 81 -6.11 10.36 -32.93
N ALA A 82 -5.68 9.28 -33.58
CA ALA A 82 -4.69 8.29 -33.19
C ALA A 82 -3.21 8.72 -33.09
N ASP A 83 -2.84 9.96 -33.36
CA ASP A 83 -1.43 10.37 -33.41
C ASP A 83 -0.88 10.95 -32.10
N SER A 84 -1.71 10.97 -31.09
CA SER A 84 -1.33 11.23 -29.72
C SER A 84 -2.33 10.50 -28.86
N HIS A 85 -1.87 9.75 -27.90
CA HIS A 85 -2.72 9.02 -26.98
C HIS A 85 -3.93 9.89 -26.59
N PRO A 86 -5.18 9.48 -26.85
CA PRO A 86 -6.36 10.36 -26.79
C PRO A 86 -6.52 11.03 -25.42
N LEU A 87 -6.12 10.30 -24.36
CA LEU A 87 -6.17 10.78 -23.00
C LEU A 87 -5.19 11.93 -22.75
N TRP A 88 -4.03 11.87 -23.36
CA TRP A 88 -2.98 12.88 -23.22
C TRP A 88 -3.45 14.27 -23.68
N ARG A 89 -4.14 14.36 -24.82
CA ARG A 89 -4.70 15.65 -25.28
C ARG A 89 -5.86 16.13 -24.39
N SER A 90 -6.71 15.22 -23.89
CA SER A 90 -7.80 15.57 -23.00
C SER A 90 -7.31 16.01 -21.63
N ILE A 91 -6.35 15.28 -21.08
CA ILE A 91 -5.66 15.66 -19.84
C ILE A 91 -4.86 16.94 -20.10
N LYS A 92 -4.09 17.04 -21.16
CA LYS A 92 -3.31 18.22 -21.52
C LYS A 92 -4.18 19.45 -21.71
N ALA A 93 -5.29 19.38 -22.45
CA ALA A 93 -6.18 20.52 -22.64
C ALA A 93 -6.84 21.01 -21.35
N ARG A 94 -7.05 20.12 -20.37
CA ARG A 94 -7.54 20.45 -19.02
C ARG A 94 -6.45 20.94 -18.08
N LEU A 95 -5.26 20.41 -18.25
CA LEU A 95 -4.09 20.69 -17.45
C LEU A 95 -3.27 21.88 -18.00
N ASP A 96 -3.40 22.26 -19.26
CA ASP A 96 -2.84 23.51 -19.81
C ASP A 96 -3.48 24.74 -19.16
N ARG A 97 -4.70 24.61 -18.57
CA ARG A 97 -5.29 25.62 -17.71
C ARG A 97 -4.79 25.54 -16.24
N ALA A 98 -4.40 24.38 -15.79
CA ALA A 98 -3.77 24.16 -14.49
C ALA A 98 -2.27 24.02 -14.76
N LYS A 99 -1.45 25.00 -14.48
CA LYS A 99 0.01 25.08 -14.61
C LYS A 99 0.73 23.73 -14.64
N LEU A 100 0.54 22.96 -15.71
CA LEU A 100 1.12 21.65 -15.94
C LEU A 100 2.62 21.81 -16.13
N ARG A 101 3.40 21.27 -15.23
CA ARG A 101 4.77 20.90 -15.53
C ARG A 101 4.78 19.43 -15.94
N VAL A 102 4.60 19.17 -17.23
CA VAL A 102 5.05 17.90 -17.79
C VAL A 102 6.56 17.88 -17.55
N LEU A 103 7.06 16.87 -16.88
CA LEU A 103 8.50 16.58 -16.90
C LEU A 103 8.80 16.05 -18.32
N LYS A 104 8.89 16.98 -19.27
CA LYS A 104 9.44 16.70 -20.58
C LYS A 104 10.93 16.48 -20.39
N ASP A 105 11.50 15.58 -21.11
CA ASP A 105 12.93 15.32 -21.21
C ASP A 105 13.56 14.47 -20.09
N VAL A 106 12.79 13.70 -19.38
CA VAL A 106 13.37 12.62 -18.61
C VAL A 106 13.04 11.34 -19.36
N ASP A 107 14.05 10.79 -20.02
CA ASP A 107 14.00 9.44 -20.55
C ASP A 107 13.44 8.54 -19.49
N ASP A 108 12.47 7.73 -19.87
CA ASP A 108 11.73 6.75 -19.07
C ASP A 108 12.13 6.66 -17.58
N LEU A 109 11.50 7.52 -16.76
CA LEU A 109 11.76 7.57 -15.32
C LEU A 109 11.15 6.35 -14.66
N ASN A 110 11.98 5.48 -14.15
CA ASN A 110 11.51 4.40 -13.30
C ASN A 110 10.75 4.96 -12.07
N ALA A 111 9.42 4.94 -12.15
CA ALA A 111 8.54 5.48 -11.11
C ALA A 111 8.62 4.68 -9.79
N ALA A 112 9.22 3.50 -9.78
CA ALA A 112 9.51 2.75 -8.57
C ALA A 112 10.79 3.22 -7.84
N ARG A 113 11.51 4.24 -8.32
CA ARG A 113 12.71 4.76 -7.65
C ARG A 113 12.41 5.79 -6.56
N ALA A 114 13.16 5.71 -5.48
CA ALA A 114 13.14 6.65 -4.37
C ALA A 114 13.22 8.12 -4.81
N THR A 115 14.12 8.41 -5.75
CA THR A 115 14.36 9.77 -6.25
C THR A 115 13.13 10.35 -6.91
N VAL A 116 12.35 9.54 -7.63
CA VAL A 116 11.15 9.96 -8.34
C VAL A 116 10.02 10.26 -7.35
N ILE A 117 9.78 9.36 -6.37
CA ILE A 117 8.79 9.62 -5.31
C ILE A 117 9.18 10.82 -4.47
N THR A 118 10.43 10.89 -4.01
CA THR A 118 10.91 12.03 -3.21
C THR A 118 10.75 13.34 -3.97
N SER A 119 11.07 13.34 -5.26
CA SER A 119 10.87 14.51 -6.13
C SER A 119 9.40 14.91 -6.24
N PHE A 120 8.48 13.93 -6.32
CA PHE A 120 7.04 14.19 -6.35
C PHE A 120 6.55 14.76 -5.02
N LEU A 121 6.91 14.14 -3.90
CA LEU A 121 6.45 14.60 -2.58
C LEU A 121 6.93 16.03 -2.29
N ARG A 122 8.19 16.34 -2.60
CA ARG A 122 8.72 17.70 -2.50
C ARG A 122 8.01 18.68 -3.44
N PHE A 123 7.70 18.26 -4.65
CA PHE A 123 6.89 19.04 -5.56
C PHE A 123 5.51 19.31 -4.97
N GLY A 124 4.82 18.28 -4.47
CA GLY A 124 3.51 18.39 -3.85
C GLY A 124 3.50 19.38 -2.67
N GLN A 125 4.46 19.28 -1.76
CA GLN A 125 4.57 20.21 -0.63
C GLN A 125 4.83 21.65 -1.06
N ARG A 126 5.69 21.87 -2.05
CA ARG A 126 6.02 23.19 -2.54
C ARG A 126 4.86 23.84 -3.27
N GLU A 127 4.16 23.10 -4.11
CA GLU A 127 3.06 23.62 -4.96
C GLU A 127 1.70 23.58 -4.25
N CYS A 128 1.54 22.67 -3.28
CA CYS A 128 0.33 22.46 -2.51
C CYS A 128 0.61 22.57 -1.01
N PRO A 129 1.07 23.75 -0.51
CA PRO A 129 1.34 23.91 0.92
C PRO A 129 0.05 23.72 1.71
N ALA A 130 0.11 22.84 2.72
CA ALA A 130 -1.04 22.51 3.57
C ALA A 130 -0.63 22.28 5.02
N ASP A 131 -1.62 22.28 5.93
CA ASP A 131 -1.39 21.96 7.33
C ASP A 131 -1.26 20.44 7.53
N ARG A 132 -1.95 19.68 6.68
CA ARG A 132 -1.96 18.20 6.71
C ARG A 132 -2.01 17.62 5.30
N TYR A 133 -1.45 16.44 5.17
CA TYR A 133 -1.38 15.72 3.91
C TYR A 133 -2.07 14.36 4.01
N VAL A 134 -2.81 13.99 2.98
CA VAL A 134 -3.17 12.60 2.67
C VAL A 134 -2.32 12.18 1.49
N VAL A 135 -1.52 11.13 1.68
CA VAL A 135 -0.69 10.57 0.60
C VAL A 135 -1.34 9.29 0.11
N PHE A 136 -1.67 9.27 -1.15
CA PHE A 136 -2.34 8.15 -1.79
C PHE A 136 -1.39 7.46 -2.77
N PHE A 137 -1.25 6.15 -2.62
CA PHE A 137 -0.43 5.31 -3.48
C PHE A 137 -1.29 4.29 -4.21
N TYR A 138 -1.18 4.26 -5.54
CA TYR A 138 -1.85 3.29 -6.38
C TYR A 138 -0.86 2.58 -7.30
N GLY A 139 -0.91 1.24 -7.32
CA GLY A 139 -0.06 0.39 -8.14
C GLY A 139 0.04 -1.01 -7.58
N HIS A 140 0.96 -1.81 -8.10
CA HIS A 140 1.21 -3.16 -7.58
C HIS A 140 1.76 -3.14 -6.15
N GLY A 141 1.41 -4.16 -5.38
CA GLY A 141 1.95 -4.42 -4.04
C GLY A 141 2.34 -5.88 -3.88
N TYR A 142 3.45 -6.10 -3.17
CA TYR A 142 4.04 -7.43 -2.97
C TYR A 142 4.36 -7.69 -1.49
N GLY A 143 3.53 -7.13 -0.62
CA GLY A 143 3.73 -7.22 0.82
C GLY A 143 5.03 -6.55 1.26
N PRO A 144 5.77 -7.17 2.19
CA PRO A 144 7.03 -6.59 2.68
C PRO A 144 8.15 -6.55 1.64
N ARG A 145 7.99 -7.24 0.51
CA ARG A 145 8.95 -7.20 -0.60
C ARG A 145 9.02 -5.84 -1.26
N GLY A 146 7.96 -5.04 -1.16
CA GLY A 146 7.91 -3.71 -1.70
C GLY A 146 6.64 -3.40 -2.48
N LEU A 147 6.65 -2.22 -3.07
CA LEU A 147 5.56 -1.64 -3.82
C LEU A 147 6.06 -1.25 -5.20
N PHE A 148 5.14 -1.08 -6.12
CA PHE A 148 5.35 -0.56 -7.45
C PHE A 148 6.36 -1.36 -8.28
N PHE A 149 5.98 -1.65 -9.48
CA PHE A 149 6.82 -2.22 -10.50
C PHE A 149 6.60 -1.38 -11.75
N ASP A 150 7.68 -0.79 -12.23
CA ASP A 150 7.70 -0.04 -13.46
C ASP A 150 8.32 -0.93 -14.53
N ALA A 151 7.51 -1.34 -15.50
CA ALA A 151 7.87 -2.38 -16.43
C ALA A 151 8.57 -1.86 -17.69
N ASP A 152 8.39 -0.58 -18.04
CA ASP A 152 8.97 0.03 -19.24
C ASP A 152 10.32 0.70 -18.96
N ALA A 153 10.71 0.83 -17.69
CA ALA A 153 12.02 1.36 -17.37
C ALA A 153 13.14 0.49 -17.94
N ASP A 154 14.17 1.11 -18.49
CA ASP A 154 15.31 0.42 -19.15
C ASP A 154 16.03 -0.57 -18.22
N ASP A 155 15.89 -0.39 -16.92
CA ASP A 155 16.43 -1.25 -15.88
C ASP A 155 15.38 -2.12 -15.17
N ALA A 156 14.20 -2.30 -15.80
CA ALA A 156 13.10 -3.09 -15.24
C ALA A 156 13.52 -4.54 -15.02
N THR A 157 13.79 -4.85 -13.77
CA THR A 157 14.04 -6.20 -13.25
C THR A 157 13.14 -6.39 -12.05
N VAL A 158 12.94 -7.61 -11.59
CA VAL A 158 12.25 -7.84 -10.30
C VAL A 158 12.97 -7.14 -9.12
N LYS A 159 14.22 -6.74 -9.33
CA LYS A 159 14.98 -5.86 -8.43
C LYS A 159 14.49 -4.41 -8.45
N SER A 160 13.59 -4.06 -9.37
CA SER A 160 13.00 -2.72 -9.52
C SER A 160 11.78 -2.46 -8.64
N LEU A 161 11.37 -3.42 -7.80
CA LEU A 161 10.38 -3.13 -6.76
C LEU A 161 10.92 -2.06 -5.82
N MET A 162 10.08 -1.09 -5.46
CA MET A 162 10.42 -0.13 -4.42
C MET A 162 10.42 -0.79 -3.06
N PRO A 163 11.56 -0.89 -2.36
CA PRO A 163 11.58 -1.37 -0.99
C PRO A 163 10.80 -0.47 -0.04
N LEU A 164 10.22 -1.05 1.01
CA LEU A 164 9.52 -0.29 2.05
C LEU A 164 10.43 0.75 2.74
N SER A 165 11.71 0.44 2.91
CA SER A 165 12.69 1.39 3.45
C SER A 165 12.85 2.62 2.56
N THR A 166 12.92 2.41 1.26
CA THR A 166 12.99 3.48 0.26
C THR A 166 11.75 4.39 0.30
N LEU A 167 10.56 3.81 0.45
CA LEU A 167 9.34 4.58 0.61
C LEU A 167 9.33 5.37 1.91
N SER A 168 9.77 4.77 3.01
CA SER A 168 9.93 5.44 4.31
C SER A 168 10.89 6.63 4.20
N ASP A 169 12.06 6.41 3.61
CA ASP A 169 13.07 7.47 3.43
C ASP A 169 12.54 8.61 2.56
N ALA A 170 11.77 8.30 1.52
CA ALA A 170 11.16 9.31 0.68
C ALA A 170 10.13 10.16 1.44
N LEU A 171 9.28 9.52 2.24
CA LEU A 171 8.29 10.21 3.08
C LEU A 171 8.95 11.04 4.19
N ASP A 172 10.01 10.54 4.81
CA ASP A 172 10.77 11.24 5.86
C ASP A 172 11.48 12.49 5.32
N LEU A 173 12.08 12.41 4.13
CA LEU A 173 12.77 13.54 3.48
C LEU A 173 11.83 14.71 3.15
N VAL A 174 10.53 14.49 3.16
CA VAL A 174 9.56 15.57 2.96
C VAL A 174 9.39 16.43 4.21
N GLY A 175 9.78 15.92 5.36
CA GLY A 175 9.83 16.67 6.64
C GLY A 175 8.48 16.95 7.27
N GLU A 176 7.38 16.43 6.69
CA GLU A 176 6.01 16.57 7.20
C GLU A 176 5.37 15.19 7.31
N ARG A 177 4.78 14.90 8.47
CA ARG A 177 4.05 13.63 8.65
C ARG A 177 2.74 13.66 7.88
N ALA A 178 2.52 12.65 7.05
CA ALA A 178 1.22 12.44 6.43
C ALA A 178 0.17 12.13 7.52
N ALA A 179 -0.98 12.79 7.45
CA ALA A 179 -2.10 12.44 8.34
C ALA A 179 -2.60 11.03 8.07
N VAL A 180 -2.68 10.67 6.79
CA VAL A 180 -3.06 9.32 6.35
C VAL A 180 -2.22 8.94 5.13
N VAL A 181 -1.65 7.73 5.16
CA VAL A 181 -1.04 7.08 4.00
C VAL A 181 -2.00 5.99 3.52
N VAL A 182 -2.49 6.13 2.31
CA VAL A 182 -3.50 5.22 1.74
C VAL A 182 -2.87 4.39 0.63
N PHE A 183 -3.00 3.08 0.72
CA PHE A 183 -2.51 2.16 -0.30
C PHE A 183 -3.66 1.48 -1.05
N ARG A 184 -3.77 1.74 -2.33
CA ARG A 184 -4.49 0.91 -3.27
C ARG A 184 -3.49 -0.03 -3.95
N ALA A 185 -2.98 -0.95 -3.17
CA ALA A 185 -1.97 -1.92 -3.55
C ALA A 185 -2.20 -3.24 -2.82
N CYS A 186 -1.87 -4.34 -3.46
CA CYS A 186 -2.01 -5.68 -2.87
C CYS A 186 -1.10 -5.84 -1.66
N GLN A 187 -1.55 -6.53 -0.63
CA GLN A 187 -0.75 -6.98 0.51
C GLN A 187 0.04 -5.88 1.23
N ALA A 188 -0.40 -4.63 1.14
CA ALA A 188 0.32 -3.51 1.75
C ALA A 188 0.11 -3.41 3.28
N SER A 189 -0.96 -4.04 3.83
CA SER A 189 -1.20 -4.06 5.28
C SER A 189 -0.41 -5.18 5.95
N THR A 190 0.83 -4.88 6.32
CA THR A 190 1.73 -5.80 7.05
C THR A 190 2.38 -5.13 8.25
N LEU A 191 2.82 -5.92 9.24
CA LEU A 191 3.57 -5.39 10.39
C LEU A 191 4.89 -4.74 9.94
N GLU A 192 5.52 -5.30 8.90
CA GLU A 192 6.73 -4.75 8.33
C GLU A 192 6.49 -3.34 7.77
N ALA A 193 5.40 -3.15 7.01
CA ALA A 193 5.04 -1.85 6.48
C ALA A 193 4.67 -0.86 7.59
N ALA A 194 3.84 -1.29 8.55
CA ALA A 194 3.45 -0.46 9.69
C ALA A 194 4.67 0.01 10.50
N TYR A 195 5.60 -0.89 10.79
CA TYR A 195 6.81 -0.55 11.54
C TYR A 195 7.79 0.30 10.73
N GLN A 196 7.91 0.05 9.43
CA GLN A 196 8.79 0.83 8.56
C GLN A 196 8.29 2.28 8.42
N LEU A 197 6.96 2.47 8.36
CA LEU A 197 6.35 3.79 8.17
C LEU A 197 5.98 4.52 9.47
N ARG A 198 6.30 3.96 10.66
CA ARG A 198 5.87 4.46 11.97
C ARG A 198 6.20 5.93 12.25
N ASP A 199 7.26 6.43 11.63
CA ASP A 199 7.74 7.79 11.82
C ASP A 199 7.36 8.75 10.67
N THR A 200 6.74 8.23 9.59
CA THR A 200 6.44 9.00 8.37
C THR A 200 4.97 9.34 8.19
N GLY A 201 4.07 8.74 8.97
CA GLY A 201 2.64 8.99 8.91
C GLY A 201 1.97 8.76 10.26
N HIS A 202 0.73 9.24 10.42
CA HIS A 202 -0.07 8.94 11.59
C HIS A 202 -0.88 7.66 11.43
N PHE A 203 -1.53 7.50 10.27
CA PHE A 203 -2.36 6.34 9.98
C PHE A 203 -2.02 5.76 8.60
N MET A 204 -2.16 4.45 8.49
CA MET A 204 -2.04 3.71 7.23
C MET A 204 -3.36 2.99 6.94
N LEU A 205 -3.95 3.24 5.77
CA LEU A 205 -5.10 2.49 5.27
C LEU A 205 -4.63 1.59 4.13
N ALA A 206 -4.71 0.28 4.31
CA ALA A 206 -4.15 -0.69 3.37
C ALA A 206 -4.91 -2.02 3.38
N SER A 207 -4.71 -2.82 2.33
CA SER A 207 -5.25 -4.18 2.23
C SER A 207 -4.22 -5.23 2.61
N GLN A 208 -4.68 -6.26 3.31
CA GLN A 208 -3.92 -7.46 3.67
C GLN A 208 -3.86 -8.49 2.52
N SER A 209 -4.71 -8.34 1.51
CA SER A 209 -4.86 -9.27 0.41
C SER A 209 -4.73 -8.56 -0.96
N ILE A 210 -5.09 -9.26 -2.03
CA ILE A 210 -5.18 -8.67 -3.37
C ILE A 210 -6.26 -7.58 -3.40
N VAL A 211 -5.95 -6.51 -4.11
CA VAL A 211 -6.88 -5.44 -4.43
C VAL A 211 -7.18 -5.51 -5.92
N PRO A 212 -8.43 -5.78 -6.33
CA PRO A 212 -8.80 -5.75 -7.73
C PRO A 212 -8.53 -4.40 -8.38
N ILE A 213 -8.15 -4.44 -9.64
CA ILE A 213 -7.91 -3.25 -10.48
C ILE A 213 -9.24 -2.52 -10.76
N ALA A 214 -10.35 -3.27 -10.82
CA ALA A 214 -11.66 -2.76 -11.21
C ALA A 214 -12.19 -1.64 -10.30
N GLY A 215 -13.00 -0.76 -10.87
CA GLY A 215 -13.71 0.31 -10.17
C GLY A 215 -12.85 1.55 -9.91
N VAL A 216 -13.55 2.63 -9.64
CA VAL A 216 -12.97 3.94 -9.27
C VAL A 216 -13.32 4.21 -7.82
N TRP A 217 -12.36 4.62 -7.03
CA TRP A 217 -12.60 4.89 -5.61
C TRP A 217 -13.53 6.10 -5.40
N PRO A 218 -14.24 6.17 -4.25
CA PRO A 218 -15.26 7.17 -4.00
C PRO A 218 -14.65 8.52 -3.60
N TRP A 219 -13.91 9.13 -4.50
CA TRP A 219 -13.17 10.38 -4.24
C TRP A 219 -14.03 11.50 -3.69
N GLU A 220 -15.30 11.63 -4.14
CA GLU A 220 -16.20 12.69 -3.63
C GLU A 220 -16.39 12.56 -2.11
N THR A 221 -16.60 11.33 -1.62
CA THR A 221 -16.79 11.10 -0.19
C THR A 221 -15.48 11.17 0.59
N PHE A 222 -14.38 10.66 0.02
CA PHE A 222 -13.06 10.77 0.64
C PHE A 222 -12.64 12.22 0.84
N LEU A 223 -12.78 13.03 -0.19
CA LEU A 223 -12.39 14.44 -0.13
C LEU A 223 -13.34 15.25 0.77
N ALA A 224 -14.61 14.85 0.88
CA ALA A 224 -15.55 15.47 1.83
C ALA A 224 -15.15 15.27 3.29
N SER A 225 -14.41 14.21 3.61
CA SER A 225 -13.85 13.96 4.96
C SER A 225 -12.77 14.96 5.36
N LEU A 226 -12.14 15.65 4.40
CA LEU A 226 -11.03 16.57 4.61
C LEU A 226 -11.52 17.95 5.08
N THR A 227 -12.17 17.99 6.22
CA THR A 227 -12.72 19.24 6.76
C THR A 227 -11.66 20.03 7.53
N PRO A 228 -11.69 21.39 7.47
CA PRO A 228 -10.80 22.23 8.25
C PRO A 228 -10.89 21.91 9.76
N GLY A 229 -9.74 21.74 10.41
CA GLY A 229 -9.69 21.48 11.84
C GLY A 229 -9.96 20.02 12.27
N ALA A 230 -10.39 19.14 11.37
CA ALA A 230 -10.60 17.73 11.72
C ALA A 230 -9.29 17.05 12.16
N ALA A 231 -9.36 16.20 13.19
CA ALA A 231 -8.21 15.43 13.64
C ALA A 231 -7.85 14.32 12.63
N SER A 232 -6.56 14.02 12.47
CA SER A 232 -6.08 13.00 11.53
C SER A 232 -6.75 11.65 11.71
N GLY A 233 -6.97 11.21 12.97
CA GLY A 233 -7.64 9.94 13.26
C GLY A 233 -9.12 9.92 12.85
N ALA A 234 -9.84 11.03 13.02
CA ALA A 234 -11.24 11.13 12.60
C ALA A 234 -11.34 11.07 11.07
N VAL A 235 -10.47 11.80 10.36
CA VAL A 235 -10.40 11.77 8.89
C VAL A 235 -10.02 10.37 8.39
N ALA A 236 -9.02 9.74 9.00
CA ALA A 236 -8.58 8.40 8.62
C ALA A 236 -9.69 7.35 8.77
N LEU A 237 -10.42 7.41 9.88
CA LEU A 237 -11.56 6.53 10.13
C LEU A 237 -12.69 6.77 9.14
N ASP A 238 -13.02 8.04 8.88
CA ASP A 238 -14.10 8.37 7.94
C ASP A 238 -13.77 7.91 6.51
N ILE A 239 -12.53 8.11 6.04
CA ILE A 239 -12.07 7.57 4.76
C ILE A 239 -12.20 6.03 4.72
N ALA A 240 -11.81 5.33 5.79
CA ALA A 240 -11.89 3.88 5.88
C ALA A 240 -13.34 3.39 5.83
N GLU A 241 -14.25 4.04 6.55
CA GLU A 241 -15.69 3.73 6.54
C GLU A 241 -16.34 4.03 5.17
N GLN A 242 -15.96 5.14 4.52
CA GLN A 242 -16.44 5.45 3.18
C GLN A 242 -15.97 4.40 2.16
N LEU A 243 -14.72 3.96 2.27
CA LEU A 243 -14.21 2.86 1.46
C LEU A 243 -15.02 1.59 1.68
N ALA A 244 -15.29 1.21 2.93
CA ALA A 244 -16.11 0.03 3.23
C ALA A 244 -17.51 0.13 2.60
N ARG A 245 -18.19 1.25 2.78
CA ARG A 245 -19.51 1.48 2.18
C ARG A 245 -19.47 1.35 0.66
N PHE A 246 -18.44 1.89 0.02
CA PHE A 246 -18.25 1.77 -1.42
C PHE A 246 -18.04 0.30 -1.86
N LEU A 247 -17.17 -0.44 -1.18
CA LEU A 247 -16.88 -1.83 -1.49
C LEU A 247 -18.10 -2.76 -1.27
N ASP A 248 -18.99 -2.39 -0.33
CA ASP A 248 -20.18 -3.17 0.00
C ASP A 248 -21.40 -2.83 -0.88
N THR A 249 -21.28 -1.87 -1.81
CA THR A 249 -22.38 -1.59 -2.75
C THR A 249 -22.63 -2.80 -3.66
N PRO A 250 -23.88 -3.02 -4.11
CA PRO A 250 -24.19 -4.13 -5.03
C PRO A 250 -23.33 -4.15 -6.29
N ALA A 251 -22.98 -2.99 -6.83
CA ALA A 251 -22.16 -2.88 -8.04
C ALA A 251 -20.69 -3.29 -7.82
N ASN A 252 -20.18 -3.16 -6.59
CA ASN A 252 -18.78 -3.43 -6.28
C ASN A 252 -18.60 -4.73 -5.49
N ARG A 253 -19.70 -5.31 -4.99
CA ARG A 253 -19.63 -6.47 -4.10
C ARG A 253 -18.91 -7.65 -4.73
N ASP A 254 -19.19 -8.01 -5.99
CA ASP A 254 -18.59 -9.18 -6.63
C ASP A 254 -17.07 -9.07 -6.76
N PRO A 255 -16.48 -7.99 -7.32
CA PRO A 255 -15.03 -7.91 -7.42
C PRO A 255 -14.33 -7.65 -6.09
N PHE A 256 -15.02 -7.06 -5.07
CA PHE A 256 -14.40 -6.63 -3.82
C PHE A 256 -14.96 -7.31 -2.56
N ALA A 257 -15.80 -8.34 -2.71
CA ALA A 257 -16.47 -8.99 -1.56
C ALA A 257 -15.49 -9.35 -0.46
N ASP A 258 -14.37 -9.96 -0.84
CA ASP A 258 -13.38 -10.51 0.07
C ASP A 258 -12.13 -9.63 0.25
N VAL A 259 -12.14 -8.39 -0.21
CA VAL A 259 -10.98 -7.51 -0.06
C VAL A 259 -10.95 -6.92 1.35
N PRO A 260 -10.04 -7.38 2.22
CA PRO A 260 -9.90 -6.84 3.56
C PRO A 260 -9.16 -5.49 3.48
N TYR A 261 -9.63 -4.53 4.25
CA TYR A 261 -8.91 -3.29 4.50
C TYR A 261 -8.79 -3.05 5.99
N SER A 262 -7.68 -2.47 6.40
CA SER A 262 -7.45 -2.08 7.79
C SER A 262 -6.88 -0.68 7.89
N LEU A 263 -7.28 0.01 8.94
CA LEU A 263 -6.70 1.26 9.39
C LEU A 263 -5.76 0.98 10.55
N VAL A 264 -4.50 1.31 10.34
CA VAL A 264 -3.40 1.03 11.27
C VAL A 264 -2.91 2.35 11.87
N ASP A 265 -2.85 2.43 13.19
CA ASP A 265 -2.19 3.54 13.90
C ASP A 265 -0.68 3.32 13.87
N LEU A 266 0.01 4.07 13.03
CA LEU A 266 1.46 3.97 12.86
C LEU A 266 2.23 4.38 14.13
N GLY A 267 1.65 5.27 14.94
CA GLY A 267 2.23 5.66 16.23
C GLY A 267 2.29 4.52 17.25
N ALA A 268 1.41 3.52 17.10
CA ALA A 268 1.40 2.34 17.95
C ALA A 268 2.36 1.22 17.48
N ALA A 269 2.92 1.32 16.27
CA ALA A 269 3.72 0.24 15.67
C ALA A 269 4.97 -0.13 16.47
N GLY A 270 5.57 0.80 17.21
CA GLY A 270 6.70 0.51 18.10
C GLY A 270 6.38 -0.49 19.21
N ALA A 271 5.12 -0.57 19.63
CA ALA A 271 4.71 -1.44 20.74
C ALA A 271 4.71 -2.94 20.38
N ILE A 272 4.82 -3.31 19.10
CA ILE A 272 4.89 -4.71 18.66
C ILE A 272 6.27 -5.33 18.89
N VAL A 273 7.33 -4.53 19.06
CA VAL A 273 8.71 -5.02 19.07
C VAL A 273 8.95 -6.03 20.19
N GLU A 274 8.65 -5.67 21.42
CA GLU A 274 8.89 -6.53 22.57
C GLU A 274 8.14 -7.87 22.48
N PRO A 275 6.81 -7.90 22.28
CA PRO A 275 6.09 -9.16 22.22
C PRO A 275 6.42 -9.99 20.97
N LEU A 276 6.75 -9.37 19.82
CA LEU A 276 7.17 -10.12 18.63
C LEU A 276 8.56 -10.72 18.78
N THR A 277 9.49 -10.02 19.45
CA THR A 277 10.82 -10.56 19.81
C THR A 277 10.67 -11.78 20.71
N ALA A 278 9.88 -11.64 21.80
CA ALA A 278 9.65 -12.76 22.72
C ALA A 278 8.97 -13.95 22.02
N LEU A 279 8.07 -13.68 21.06
CA LEU A 279 7.45 -14.75 20.27
C LEU A 279 8.46 -15.42 19.33
N ALA A 280 9.32 -14.65 18.66
CA ALA A 280 10.36 -15.20 17.80
C ALA A 280 11.32 -16.10 18.60
N ASP A 281 11.76 -15.68 19.78
CA ASP A 281 12.61 -16.45 20.66
C ASP A 281 11.95 -17.76 21.14
N ALA A 282 10.68 -17.70 21.52
CA ALA A 282 9.91 -18.87 21.96
C ALA A 282 9.68 -19.89 20.81
N LEU A 283 9.44 -19.41 19.59
CA LEU A 283 9.30 -20.24 18.39
C LEU A 283 10.64 -20.87 18.00
N ASP A 284 11.74 -20.12 18.09
CA ASP A 284 13.07 -20.65 17.81
C ASP A 284 13.45 -21.74 18.81
N ALA A 285 13.19 -21.54 20.09
CA ALA A 285 13.36 -22.54 21.13
C ALA A 285 12.49 -23.80 20.91
N ALA A 286 11.32 -23.68 20.28
CA ALA A 286 10.48 -24.82 19.94
C ALA A 286 11.10 -25.77 18.90
N ARG A 287 12.10 -25.33 18.11
CA ARG A 287 12.77 -26.14 17.09
C ARG A 287 13.45 -27.37 17.67
N THR A 288 13.90 -27.31 18.90
CA THR A 288 14.65 -28.42 19.57
C THR A 288 13.75 -29.54 20.06
N ASP A 289 12.43 -29.33 20.13
CA ASP A 289 11.43 -30.33 20.55
C ASP A 289 10.48 -30.63 19.39
N ALA A 290 10.45 -31.86 18.92
CA ALA A 290 9.68 -32.26 17.75
C ALA A 290 8.17 -32.06 17.95
N GLY A 291 7.63 -32.28 19.15
CA GLY A 291 6.22 -32.10 19.44
C GLY A 291 5.81 -30.63 19.43
N ARG A 292 6.57 -29.79 20.10
CA ARG A 292 6.37 -28.34 20.14
C ARG A 292 6.51 -27.73 18.75
N ARG A 293 7.57 -28.10 18.03
CA ARG A 293 7.82 -27.65 16.67
C ARG A 293 6.64 -27.94 15.76
N SER A 294 6.13 -29.20 15.78
CA SER A 294 4.98 -29.60 14.97
C SER A 294 3.71 -28.82 15.33
N ALA A 295 3.44 -28.62 16.61
CA ALA A 295 2.27 -27.86 17.07
C ALA A 295 2.36 -26.37 16.66
N CYS A 296 3.52 -25.74 16.85
CA CYS A 296 3.75 -24.37 16.43
C CYS A 296 3.67 -24.21 14.89
N ALA A 297 4.27 -25.13 14.13
CA ALA A 297 4.19 -25.14 12.68
C ALA A 297 2.74 -25.23 12.21
N ALA A 298 1.94 -26.13 12.76
CA ALA A 298 0.52 -26.26 12.43
C ALA A 298 -0.27 -24.97 12.74
N ALA A 299 0.00 -24.31 13.85
CA ALA A 299 -0.63 -23.05 14.23
C ALA A 299 -0.28 -21.92 13.23
N LEU A 300 0.99 -21.82 12.82
CA LEU A 300 1.43 -20.83 11.83
C LEU A 300 0.80 -21.12 10.46
N GLU A 301 0.84 -22.36 9.98
CA GLU A 301 0.24 -22.72 8.69
C GLU A 301 -1.27 -22.47 8.66
N ALA A 302 -1.99 -22.76 9.75
CA ALA A 302 -3.44 -22.48 9.85
C ALA A 302 -3.76 -20.98 9.86
N SER A 303 -2.77 -20.11 10.04
CA SER A 303 -2.91 -18.65 10.07
C SER A 303 -2.55 -17.99 8.75
N ARG A 304 -2.22 -18.76 7.71
CA ARG A 304 -1.89 -18.20 6.40
C ARG A 304 -3.10 -17.49 5.80
N VAL A 305 -2.82 -16.32 5.24
CA VAL A 305 -3.77 -15.53 4.47
C VAL A 305 -3.83 -16.10 3.07
N GLY A 306 -4.84 -16.94 2.81
CA GLY A 306 -5.10 -17.49 1.47
C GLY A 306 -5.84 -16.50 0.58
N PHE A 307 -5.65 -16.63 -0.73
CA PHE A 307 -6.53 -15.97 -1.70
C PHE A 307 -7.87 -16.70 -1.79
N PRO A 308 -8.95 -16.04 -2.25
CA PRO A 308 -10.17 -16.70 -2.62
C PRO A 308 -9.89 -17.78 -3.66
N ASP A 309 -10.43 -18.98 -3.45
CA ASP A 309 -10.22 -20.16 -4.32
C ASP A 309 -10.67 -19.93 -5.76
N ASP A 310 -11.51 -18.93 -6.02
CA ASP A 310 -12.15 -18.66 -7.31
C ASP A 310 -11.31 -17.81 -8.27
N HIS A 311 -10.28 -17.15 -7.80
CA HIS A 311 -9.34 -16.44 -8.67
C HIS A 311 -8.05 -17.26 -8.77
N ALA A 312 -7.94 -18.03 -9.85
CA ALA A 312 -6.86 -18.96 -10.13
C ALA A 312 -5.45 -18.36 -10.33
N ALA A 313 -5.20 -17.16 -9.86
CA ALA A 313 -3.85 -16.70 -9.58
C ALA A 313 -3.46 -17.34 -8.23
N PRO A 314 -2.50 -18.28 -8.18
CA PRO A 314 -2.00 -18.78 -6.93
C PRO A 314 -1.41 -17.60 -6.18
N GLY A 315 -2.16 -17.11 -5.20
CA GLY A 315 -1.68 -16.08 -4.31
C GLY A 315 -0.42 -16.56 -3.62
N ASP A 316 0.46 -15.67 -3.34
CA ASP A 316 1.62 -15.98 -2.51
C ASP A 316 1.14 -16.14 -1.06
N PRO A 317 1.05 -17.38 -0.53
CA PRO A 317 0.62 -17.61 0.84
C PRO A 317 1.69 -17.19 1.86
N ALA A 318 2.54 -16.23 1.50
CA ALA A 318 3.67 -15.81 2.30
C ALA A 318 3.30 -14.95 3.51
N LEU A 319 2.03 -14.57 3.67
CA LEU A 319 1.59 -13.80 4.81
C LEU A 319 0.78 -14.65 5.80
N LEU A 320 1.03 -14.45 7.08
CA LEU A 320 0.17 -14.90 8.18
C LEU A 320 -0.75 -13.73 8.58
N ASP A 321 -2.02 -13.99 8.89
CA ASP A 321 -2.82 -13.05 9.65
C ASP A 321 -2.34 -13.03 11.11
N VAL A 322 -1.91 -11.87 11.60
CA VAL A 322 -1.25 -11.78 12.90
C VAL A 322 -2.19 -12.09 14.05
N ALA A 323 -3.43 -11.61 14.00
CA ALA A 323 -4.41 -11.85 15.07
C ALA A 323 -4.77 -13.35 15.13
N THR A 324 -5.00 -13.99 13.98
CA THR A 324 -5.26 -15.43 13.88
C THR A 324 -4.07 -16.26 14.34
N MET A 325 -2.86 -15.85 13.94
CA MET A 325 -1.62 -16.49 14.40
C MET A 325 -1.49 -16.44 15.93
N CYS A 326 -1.70 -15.27 16.50
CA CYS A 326 -1.64 -15.09 17.94
C CYS A 326 -2.68 -15.93 18.66
N GLU A 327 -3.90 -16.02 18.14
CA GLU A 327 -4.96 -16.84 18.70
C GLU A 327 -4.61 -18.33 18.67
N HIS A 328 -4.13 -18.85 17.52
CA HIS A 328 -3.75 -20.25 17.38
C HIS A 328 -2.58 -20.63 18.30
N LEU A 329 -1.54 -19.81 18.36
CA LEU A 329 -0.40 -20.04 19.24
C LEU A 329 -0.79 -19.90 20.73
N ALA A 330 -1.68 -18.98 21.08
CA ALA A 330 -2.16 -18.80 22.45
C ALA A 330 -2.94 -20.02 22.97
N ARG A 331 -3.56 -20.81 22.10
CA ARG A 331 -4.24 -22.08 22.45
C ARG A 331 -3.28 -23.19 22.88
N LEU A 332 -2.00 -23.05 22.59
CA LEU A 332 -0.95 -23.94 23.08
C LEU A 332 -0.58 -23.58 24.54
N GLU A 333 -1.56 -23.55 25.44
CA GLU A 333 -1.50 -22.92 26.78
C GLU A 333 -0.29 -23.34 27.64
N ARG A 334 0.20 -24.57 27.49
CA ARG A 334 1.35 -25.09 28.23
C ARG A 334 2.69 -24.82 27.55
N ASP A 335 2.67 -24.31 26.34
CA ASP A 335 3.89 -23.96 25.59
C ASP A 335 4.31 -22.52 25.89
N PRO A 336 5.60 -22.24 26.05
CA PRO A 336 6.13 -20.89 26.22
C PRO A 336 5.75 -19.88 25.15
N VAL A 337 5.33 -20.32 23.95
CA VAL A 337 4.87 -19.41 22.88
C VAL A 337 3.55 -18.71 23.20
N ALA A 338 2.71 -19.32 24.07
CA ALA A 338 1.35 -18.82 24.32
C ALA A 338 1.32 -17.44 24.99
N GLY A 339 2.25 -17.17 25.90
CA GLY A 339 2.36 -15.86 26.57
C GLY A 339 2.68 -14.73 25.60
N PRO A 340 3.81 -14.78 24.88
CA PRO A 340 4.18 -13.80 23.88
C PRO A 340 3.12 -13.62 22.77
N ALA A 341 2.49 -14.72 22.33
CA ALA A 341 1.43 -14.66 21.34
C ALA A 341 0.22 -13.83 21.84
N ARG A 342 -0.23 -14.06 23.07
CA ARG A 342 -1.31 -13.23 23.68
C ARG A 342 -0.91 -11.77 23.77
N ALA A 343 0.32 -11.49 24.20
CA ALA A 343 0.80 -10.11 24.31
C ALA A 343 0.84 -9.39 22.95
N LEU A 344 1.34 -10.07 21.91
CA LEU A 344 1.34 -9.51 20.55
C LEU A 344 -0.09 -9.30 20.04
N GLY A 345 -0.98 -10.27 20.21
CA GLY A 345 -2.38 -10.18 19.81
C GLY A 345 -3.08 -8.99 20.47
N GLU A 346 -2.87 -8.78 21.78
CA GLU A 346 -3.44 -7.64 22.51
C GLU A 346 -2.94 -6.28 21.94
N VAL A 347 -1.66 -6.15 21.62
CA VAL A 347 -1.12 -4.93 21.01
C VAL A 347 -1.76 -4.70 19.65
N VAL A 348 -1.81 -5.75 18.81
CA VAL A 348 -2.36 -5.63 17.46
C VAL A 348 -3.84 -5.25 17.47
N GLU A 349 -4.65 -5.95 18.27
CA GLU A 349 -6.10 -5.77 18.25
C GLU A 349 -6.58 -4.51 19.01
N ARG A 350 -5.85 -4.06 20.04
CA ARG A 350 -6.30 -2.94 20.88
C ARG A 350 -5.62 -1.62 20.59
N ARG A 351 -4.47 -1.64 19.93
CA ARG A 351 -3.65 -0.44 19.74
C ARG A 351 -3.27 -0.18 18.31
N LEU A 352 -2.88 -1.22 17.56
CA LEU A 352 -2.33 -1.05 16.23
C LEU A 352 -3.42 -0.96 15.17
N VAL A 353 -4.35 -1.92 15.13
CA VAL A 353 -5.46 -1.96 14.16
C VAL A 353 -6.67 -1.26 14.77
N THR A 354 -6.90 -0.03 14.37
CA THR A 354 -7.98 0.80 14.92
C THR A 354 -9.33 0.57 14.24
N TRP A 355 -9.29 0.02 13.03
CA TRP A 355 -10.47 -0.38 12.27
C TRP A 355 -10.06 -1.42 11.22
N HIS A 356 -10.95 -2.36 10.93
CA HIS A 356 -10.80 -3.26 9.80
C HIS A 356 -12.16 -3.66 9.22
N ARG A 357 -12.15 -3.94 7.91
CA ARG A 357 -13.24 -4.56 7.17
C ARG A 357 -12.74 -5.89 6.62
N SER A 358 -13.44 -6.95 6.93
CA SER A 358 -13.26 -8.25 6.29
C SER A 358 -14.57 -9.01 6.31
N GLN A 359 -14.84 -9.77 5.28
CA GLN A 359 -15.96 -10.74 5.26
C GLN A 359 -15.49 -12.15 5.62
N ARG A 360 -14.19 -12.34 5.86
CA ARG A 360 -13.58 -13.62 6.23
C ARG A 360 -12.93 -13.51 7.59
N ASP A 361 -13.18 -14.51 8.45
CA ASP A 361 -12.59 -14.59 9.79
C ASP A 361 -11.04 -14.67 9.80
N ARG A 362 -10.44 -14.85 8.64
CA ARG A 362 -8.98 -15.03 8.48
C ARG A 362 -8.22 -13.75 8.12
N HIS A 363 -8.90 -12.62 7.97
CA HIS A 363 -8.28 -11.34 7.63
C HIS A 363 -8.64 -10.30 8.70
N ARG A 364 -7.85 -10.26 9.76
CA ARG A 364 -8.14 -9.46 10.96
C ARG A 364 -7.25 -8.22 11.10
N GLY A 365 -6.78 -7.70 9.98
CA GLY A 365 -6.18 -6.38 9.94
C GLY A 365 -4.78 -6.29 9.35
N VAL A 366 -3.79 -7.04 9.85
CA VAL A 366 -2.39 -6.95 9.38
C VAL A 366 -1.77 -8.32 9.15
N GLY A 367 -0.96 -8.40 8.10
CA GLY A 367 -0.16 -9.57 7.78
C GLY A 367 1.23 -9.53 8.41
N LEU A 368 1.89 -10.67 8.43
CA LEU A 368 3.30 -10.82 8.80
C LEU A 368 3.93 -11.86 7.88
N TYR A 369 5.09 -11.55 7.33
CA TYR A 369 5.75 -12.43 6.39
C TYR A 369 6.24 -13.73 7.05
N TYR A 370 5.92 -14.84 6.38
CA TYR A 370 6.36 -16.17 6.74
C TYR A 370 6.52 -17.03 5.48
N ARG A 371 7.73 -17.33 5.09
CA ARG A 371 8.08 -17.98 3.83
C ARG A 371 7.26 -19.26 3.59
N PRO A 372 6.72 -19.50 2.38
CA PRO A 372 6.05 -20.75 2.05
C PRO A 372 7.02 -21.94 2.12
N VAL A 373 6.55 -23.08 2.65
CA VAL A 373 7.37 -24.29 2.78
C VAL A 373 7.61 -24.96 1.43
N HIS A 374 6.68 -24.84 0.50
CA HIS A 374 6.76 -25.44 -0.83
C HIS A 374 6.97 -24.37 -1.90
N ALA A 375 8.13 -24.40 -2.55
CA ALA A 375 8.43 -23.50 -3.67
C ALA A 375 7.44 -23.63 -4.87
N ALA A 376 6.67 -24.73 -4.94
CA ALA A 376 5.64 -24.94 -5.96
C ALA A 376 4.42 -24.00 -5.78
N ASP A 377 4.22 -23.48 -4.57
CA ASP A 377 3.11 -22.60 -4.23
C ASP A 377 3.41 -21.13 -4.57
N VAL A 378 4.63 -20.83 -4.97
CA VAL A 378 5.08 -19.51 -5.39
C VAL A 378 4.87 -19.34 -6.89
N HIS A 379 4.16 -18.34 -7.28
CA HIS A 379 3.76 -17.93 -8.65
C HIS A 379 4.33 -18.68 -9.85
N ARG A 380 3.48 -19.00 -10.83
CA ARG A 380 3.82 -19.69 -12.09
C ARG A 380 4.75 -18.89 -13.03
N SER A 381 5.05 -17.63 -12.76
CA SER A 381 6.00 -16.86 -13.57
C SER A 381 7.43 -17.13 -13.14
N HIS A 382 8.22 -17.69 -14.03
CA HIS A 382 9.64 -18.01 -13.78
C HIS A 382 10.48 -16.81 -13.33
N VAL A 383 10.16 -15.63 -13.82
CA VAL A 383 10.87 -14.37 -13.50
C VAL A 383 10.71 -14.00 -12.02
N TYR A 384 9.56 -14.29 -11.43
CA TYR A 384 9.33 -13.99 -10.01
C TYR A 384 9.98 -15.00 -9.06
N LYS A 385 10.16 -16.27 -9.46
CA LYS A 385 10.65 -17.33 -8.57
C LYS A 385 12.08 -17.10 -8.10
N GLU A 386 13.00 -16.82 -9.03
CA GLU A 386 14.42 -16.62 -8.72
C GLU A 386 14.65 -15.32 -7.94
N ALA A 387 14.01 -14.26 -8.38
CA ALA A 387 14.12 -12.96 -7.73
C ALA A 387 13.52 -12.92 -6.33
N LEU A 388 12.43 -13.66 -6.08
CA LEU A 388 11.84 -13.77 -4.75
C LEU A 388 12.74 -14.53 -3.78
N ALA A 389 13.42 -15.58 -4.24
CA ALA A 389 14.36 -16.33 -3.40
C ALA A 389 15.59 -15.48 -3.01
N GLU A 390 16.14 -14.69 -3.94
CA GLU A 390 17.23 -13.75 -3.64
C GLU A 390 16.76 -12.62 -2.73
N TRP A 391 15.57 -12.07 -2.97
CA TRP A 391 15.01 -11.02 -2.16
C TRP A 391 14.83 -11.49 -0.71
N ASP A 392 14.21 -12.64 -0.51
CA ASP A 392 13.98 -13.20 0.82
C ASP A 392 15.28 -13.35 1.62
N ALA A 393 16.35 -13.80 0.98
CA ALA A 393 17.62 -14.03 1.67
C ALA A 393 18.36 -12.73 2.05
N MET A 394 18.26 -11.68 1.24
CA MET A 394 19.10 -10.49 1.38
C MET A 394 18.34 -9.28 1.91
N GLN A 395 17.12 -9.04 1.44
CA GLN A 395 16.40 -7.80 1.72
C GLN A 395 15.50 -7.88 2.94
N TYR A 396 14.85 -9.00 3.22
CA TYR A 396 13.98 -9.13 4.38
C TYR A 396 14.71 -8.83 5.69
N ARG A 397 15.95 -9.32 5.85
CA ARG A 397 16.80 -9.04 7.01
C ARG A 397 17.15 -7.57 7.20
N GLN A 398 17.04 -6.77 6.15
CA GLN A 398 17.31 -5.32 6.20
C GLN A 398 16.09 -4.50 6.61
N LEU A 399 14.89 -5.10 6.65
CA LEU A 399 13.70 -4.41 7.13
C LEU A 399 13.85 -4.04 8.61
N ALA A 400 13.41 -2.84 8.95
CA ALA A 400 13.54 -2.34 10.31
C ALA A 400 12.87 -3.25 11.35
N LEU A 401 11.72 -3.85 11.04
CA LEU A 401 11.05 -4.80 11.92
C LEU A 401 11.90 -6.06 12.15
N SER A 402 12.45 -6.62 11.07
CA SER A 402 13.33 -7.81 11.15
C SER A 402 14.53 -7.54 12.07
N GLN A 403 15.20 -6.40 11.87
CA GLN A 403 16.35 -6.00 12.68
C GLN A 403 15.97 -5.75 14.15
N ALA A 404 14.80 -5.19 14.40
CA ALA A 404 14.34 -4.88 15.76
C ALA A 404 13.89 -6.12 16.55
N THR A 405 13.40 -7.17 15.85
CA THR A 405 12.74 -8.31 16.50
C THR A 405 13.43 -9.66 16.28
N GLY A 406 14.30 -9.75 15.27
CA GLY A 406 14.87 -11.03 14.84
C GLY A 406 13.83 -12.00 14.25
N TRP A 407 12.67 -11.51 13.81
CA TRP A 407 11.62 -12.34 13.20
C TRP A 407 12.10 -13.06 11.93
N ASP A 408 13.11 -12.54 11.24
CA ASP A 408 13.73 -13.20 10.06
C ASP A 408 14.16 -14.64 10.30
N ARG A 409 14.57 -14.99 11.54
CA ARG A 409 14.92 -16.36 11.93
C ARG A 409 13.76 -17.34 11.75
N ILE A 410 12.55 -16.85 11.97
CA ILE A 410 11.29 -17.62 11.85
C ILE A 410 10.74 -17.48 10.44
N ALA A 411 10.75 -16.25 9.90
CA ALA A 411 10.16 -15.92 8.61
C ALA A 411 10.86 -16.62 7.44
N LEU A 412 12.20 -16.68 7.44
CA LEU A 412 13.01 -17.21 6.34
C LEU A 412 13.33 -18.69 6.48
N ASP A 413 13.27 -19.24 7.69
CA ASP A 413 13.46 -20.66 8.00
C ASP A 413 12.22 -21.21 8.75
N PRO A 414 11.13 -21.51 8.03
CA PRO A 414 9.89 -21.98 8.62
C PRO A 414 10.06 -23.21 9.50
N LEU A 415 9.29 -23.31 10.56
CA LEU A 415 9.18 -24.50 11.40
C LEU A 415 8.62 -25.66 10.56
N ARG A 416 9.31 -26.81 10.54
CA ARG A 416 8.94 -28.01 9.78
C ARG A 416 8.78 -29.21 10.72
#